data_a5255acb75c708514df659615ca84fbe
#
_entry.id   a5255acb75c708514df659615ca84fbe
#
_cell.length_a   1.000
_cell.length_b   1.000
_cell.length_c   1.000
_cell.angle_alpha   90.00
_cell.angle_beta   90.00
_cell.angle_gamma   90.00
#
_symmetry.space_group_name_H-M   'P 1'
#
loop_
_entity.id
_entity.type
_entity.pdbx_description
1 polymer ?
#
loop_
_entity_poly.entity_id
_entity_poly.type
_entity_poly.pdbx_seq_one_letter_code
_entity_poly.pdbx_strand_id
1 'polypeptide(L)'
;MGSYNLLHASLICPRCGVEVETDIECHFGYTANRADLRIGDRYPWRERKQPQNGGRPEHGTVEGEGYMECDHCHKDAYLRVLVRDDRIVGVVLDAEKPGYISD
;
A
#
# COMPACT_ATOMS: atom_id res chain seq x y z
N MET A 1 -5.72 16.83 1.81
CA MET A 1 -5.59 15.64 2.64
C MET A 1 -6.10 14.45 1.93
N GLY A 2 -5.27 13.50 1.71
CA GLY A 2 -5.68 12.27 1.09
C GLY A 2 -6.25 11.30 2.12
N SER A 3 -7.26 10.54 1.71
CA SER A 3 -7.66 9.36 2.47
C SER A 3 -6.84 8.17 1.98
N TYR A 4 -6.83 7.11 2.75
CA TYR A 4 -6.07 5.91 2.44
C TYR A 4 -6.70 4.70 3.12
N ASN A 5 -6.43 3.51 2.57
CA ASN A 5 -6.74 2.26 3.24
C ASN A 5 -5.50 1.81 4.01
N LEU A 6 -5.69 1.03 5.06
CA LEU A 6 -4.57 0.48 5.83
C LEU A 6 -4.40 -1.00 5.53
N LEU A 7 -3.23 -1.36 5.03
CA LEU A 7 -2.86 -2.76 4.84
C LEU A 7 -1.98 -3.17 6.02
N HIS A 8 -2.48 -4.09 6.83
CA HIS A 8 -1.74 -4.63 7.97
C HIS A 8 -0.92 -5.83 7.50
N ALA A 9 0.40 -5.70 7.53
CA ALA A 9 1.27 -6.73 7.00
C ALA A 9 2.60 -6.78 7.74
N SER A 10 3.25 -7.94 7.68
CA SER A 10 4.63 -8.09 8.14
C SER A 10 5.55 -8.02 6.94
N LEU A 11 6.64 -7.28 7.08
CA LEU A 11 7.64 -7.18 6.02
C LEU A 11 9.00 -6.84 6.62
N ILE A 12 10.02 -7.01 5.81
CA ILE A 12 11.36 -6.59 6.19
C ILE A 12 11.50 -5.11 5.83
N CYS A 13 11.74 -4.27 6.84
CA CYS A 13 11.88 -2.83 6.63
C CYS A 13 13.04 -2.54 5.67
N PRO A 14 12.82 -1.81 4.58
CA PRO A 14 13.90 -1.52 3.62
C PRO A 14 14.95 -0.56 4.17
N ARG A 15 14.67 0.11 5.29
CA ARG A 15 15.59 1.07 5.89
C ARG A 15 16.48 0.45 6.96
N CYS A 16 15.98 -0.50 7.74
CA CYS A 16 16.75 -1.10 8.85
C CYS A 16 16.96 -2.60 8.72
N GLY A 17 16.30 -3.28 7.80
CA GLY A 17 16.48 -4.72 7.58
C GLY A 17 15.82 -5.63 8.62
N VAL A 18 15.05 -5.08 9.55
CA VAL A 18 14.37 -5.85 10.59
C VAL A 18 12.96 -6.19 10.13
N GLU A 19 12.51 -7.42 10.40
CA GLU A 19 11.13 -7.79 10.14
C GLU A 19 10.21 -7.05 11.12
N VAL A 20 9.22 -6.35 10.59
CA VAL A 20 8.29 -5.56 11.39
C VAL A 20 6.85 -5.82 10.93
N GLU A 21 5.93 -5.72 11.89
CA GLU A 21 4.51 -5.62 11.57
C GLU A 21 4.17 -4.16 11.46
N THR A 22 3.56 -3.77 10.35
CA THR A 22 3.31 -2.36 10.10
C THR A 22 1.99 -2.15 9.37
N ASP A 23 1.50 -0.93 9.46
CA ASP A 23 0.32 -0.49 8.75
C ASP A 23 0.77 0.32 7.54
N ILE A 24 0.44 -0.17 6.35
CA ILE A 24 0.82 0.47 5.10
C ILE A 24 -0.35 1.30 4.60
N GLU A 25 -0.12 2.60 4.40
CA GLU A 25 -1.13 3.50 3.84
C GLU A 25 -1.23 3.27 2.34
N CYS A 26 -2.39 2.81 1.89
CA CYS A 26 -2.64 2.53 0.47
C CYS A 26 -3.37 3.73 -0.14
N HIS A 27 -2.70 4.44 -1.04
CA HIS A 27 -3.20 5.69 -1.63
C HIS A 27 -3.76 5.48 -3.03
N PHE A 28 -4.56 4.43 -3.19
CA PHE A 28 -5.20 4.12 -4.47
C PHE A 28 -6.52 3.40 -4.23
N GLY A 29 -7.34 3.29 -5.28
CA GLY A 29 -8.64 2.65 -5.18
C GLY A 29 -9.66 3.46 -4.38
N TYR A 30 -10.63 2.78 -3.78
CA TYR A 30 -11.65 3.44 -2.97
C TYR A 30 -11.18 3.56 -1.53
N THR A 31 -10.85 4.79 -1.13
CA THR A 31 -10.22 5.06 0.17
C THR A 31 -11.14 5.80 1.14
N ALA A 32 -12.35 6.15 0.73
CA ALA A 32 -13.23 6.99 1.55
C ALA A 32 -13.61 6.35 2.88
N ASN A 33 -13.71 5.03 2.93
CA ASN A 33 -14.10 4.29 4.15
C ASN A 33 -12.91 3.85 4.99
N ARG A 34 -11.69 4.14 4.55
CA ARG A 34 -10.45 3.75 5.24
C ARG A 34 -10.49 2.30 5.70
N ALA A 35 -10.58 1.39 4.74
CA ALA A 35 -10.69 -0.04 5.03
C ALA A 35 -9.42 -0.58 5.68
N ASP A 36 -9.59 -1.53 6.58
CA ASP A 36 -8.49 -2.31 7.15
C ASP A 36 -8.35 -3.60 6.35
N LEU A 37 -7.20 -3.80 5.75
CA LEU A 37 -6.97 -4.88 4.80
C LEU A 37 -5.77 -5.74 5.22
N ARG A 38 -5.75 -6.97 4.73
CA ARG A 38 -4.62 -7.89 4.92
C ARG A 38 -4.28 -8.55 3.60
N ILE A 39 -3.10 -9.13 3.51
CA ILE A 39 -2.69 -9.91 2.33
C ILE A 39 -3.74 -11.00 2.09
N GLY A 40 -4.19 -11.10 0.85
CA GLY A 40 -5.25 -12.02 0.45
C GLY A 40 -6.64 -11.41 0.38
N ASP A 41 -6.83 -10.25 0.97
CA ASP A 41 -8.11 -9.57 0.96
C ASP A 41 -8.40 -8.97 -0.42
N ARG A 42 -9.68 -8.83 -0.70
CA ARG A 42 -10.14 -8.14 -1.90
C ARG A 42 -9.93 -6.64 -1.74
N TYR A 43 -9.32 -6.01 -2.74
CA TYR A 43 -9.09 -4.56 -2.69
C TYR A 43 -10.35 -3.79 -3.09
N PRO A 44 -10.72 -2.71 -2.37
CA PRO A 44 -11.91 -1.93 -2.71
C PRO A 44 -11.67 -0.96 -3.88
N TRP A 45 -12.62 -0.93 -4.82
CA TRP A 45 -12.59 -0.03 -5.98
C TRP A 45 -13.84 0.84 -5.99
N ARG A 46 -13.70 2.05 -6.56
CA ARG A 46 -14.87 2.92 -6.80
C ARG A 46 -15.63 2.42 -8.02
N GLU A 47 -16.94 2.34 -7.90
CA GLU A 47 -17.78 1.94 -9.02
C GLU A 47 -17.82 3.02 -10.09
N ARG A 48 -17.77 2.61 -11.36
CA ARG A 48 -17.96 3.49 -12.52
C ARG A 48 -16.95 4.62 -12.59
N LYS A 49 -15.73 4.42 -12.07
CA LYS A 49 -14.66 5.41 -12.15
C LYS A 49 -13.46 4.83 -12.90
N GLN A 50 -12.67 5.72 -13.46
CA GLN A 50 -11.42 5.32 -14.09
C GLN A 50 -10.39 4.93 -13.01
N PRO A 51 -9.40 4.09 -13.36
CA PRO A 51 -8.39 3.66 -12.36
C PRO A 51 -7.67 4.82 -11.67
N GLN A 52 -7.36 5.90 -12.39
CA GLN A 52 -6.71 7.07 -11.81
C GLN A 52 -7.60 7.81 -10.81
N ASN A 53 -8.90 7.53 -10.80
CA ASN A 53 -9.86 8.12 -9.89
C ASN A 53 -10.39 7.08 -8.87
N GLY A 54 -9.65 6.01 -8.67
CA GLY A 54 -10.01 4.99 -7.70
C GLY A 54 -10.85 3.84 -8.24
N GLY A 55 -11.10 3.80 -9.56
CA GLY A 55 -11.86 2.73 -10.17
C GLY A 55 -11.04 1.45 -10.35
N ARG A 56 -11.73 0.37 -10.72
CA ARG A 56 -11.08 -0.91 -10.91
C ARG A 56 -10.14 -0.88 -12.11
N PRO A 57 -8.86 -1.21 -11.92
CA PRO A 57 -7.93 -1.30 -13.04
C PRO A 57 -8.24 -2.52 -13.92
N GLU A 58 -7.63 -2.57 -15.08
CA GLU A 58 -7.82 -3.69 -16.00
C GLU A 58 -7.46 -4.99 -15.31
N HIS A 59 -8.37 -5.97 -15.38
CA HIS A 59 -8.22 -7.28 -14.72
C HIS A 59 -8.04 -7.21 -13.20
N GLY A 60 -8.37 -6.07 -12.58
CA GLY A 60 -8.17 -5.90 -11.13
C GLY A 60 -6.70 -6.04 -10.71
N THR A 61 -5.78 -5.66 -11.59
CA THR A 61 -4.34 -5.84 -11.40
C THR A 61 -3.63 -4.50 -11.45
N VAL A 62 -2.88 -4.18 -10.39
CA VAL A 62 -2.19 -2.89 -10.28
C VAL A 62 -1.06 -3.00 -9.26
N GLU A 63 -0.05 -2.14 -9.42
CA GLU A 63 0.94 -1.86 -8.38
C GLU A 63 0.61 -0.48 -7.84
N GLY A 64 -0.08 -0.44 -6.69
CA GLY A 64 -0.55 0.80 -6.12
C GLY A 64 0.44 1.42 -5.14
N GLU A 65 0.31 2.72 -4.91
CA GLU A 65 1.21 3.42 -3.98
C GLU A 65 0.91 3.04 -2.54
N GLY A 66 1.96 2.66 -1.81
CA GLY A 66 1.90 2.41 -0.38
C GLY A 66 2.96 3.22 0.35
N TYR A 67 2.70 3.55 1.60
CA TYR A 67 3.61 4.30 2.46
C TYR A 67 3.61 3.69 3.86
N MET A 68 4.80 3.54 4.45
CA MET A 68 4.92 3.03 5.82
C MET A 68 5.90 3.84 6.63
N GLU A 69 5.71 3.83 7.94
CA GLU A 69 6.72 4.27 8.91
C GLU A 69 7.09 3.07 9.77
N CYS A 70 8.38 2.85 9.96
CA CYS A 70 8.88 1.71 10.73
C CYS A 70 8.98 2.08 12.21
N ASP A 71 8.35 1.31 13.08
CA ASP A 71 8.42 1.54 14.52
C ASP A 71 9.79 1.19 15.11
N HIS A 72 10.58 0.39 14.40
CA HIS A 72 11.89 -0.03 14.89
C HIS A 72 12.96 1.04 14.64
N CYS A 73 13.06 1.54 13.41
CA CYS A 73 14.09 2.53 13.07
C CYS A 73 13.56 3.96 12.97
N HIS A 74 12.25 4.16 13.10
CA HIS A 74 11.55 5.44 13.02
C HIS A 74 11.76 6.18 11.69
N LYS A 75 12.04 5.43 10.62
CA LYS A 75 12.15 5.96 9.27
C LYS A 75 10.97 5.48 8.43
N ASP A 76 10.81 6.06 7.27
CA ASP A 76 9.69 5.76 6.38
C ASP A 76 10.16 5.17 5.06
N ALA A 77 9.22 4.63 4.30
CA ALA A 77 9.51 4.11 2.97
C ALA A 77 8.24 4.09 2.13
N TYR A 78 8.43 4.28 0.81
CA TYR A 78 7.38 4.03 -0.15
C TYR A 78 7.45 2.60 -0.65
N LEU A 79 6.28 2.01 -0.84
CA LEU A 79 6.13 0.62 -1.27
C LEU A 79 5.17 0.57 -2.44
N ARG A 80 5.21 -0.53 -3.18
CA ARG A 80 4.17 -0.84 -4.15
C ARG A 80 3.35 -2.00 -3.61
N VAL A 81 2.04 -1.77 -3.50
CA VAL A 81 1.10 -2.79 -3.07
C VAL A 81 0.63 -3.54 -4.30
N LEU A 82 0.90 -4.84 -4.33
CA LEU A 82 0.61 -5.66 -5.50
C LEU A 82 -0.79 -6.24 -5.37
N VAL A 83 -1.67 -5.86 -6.31
CA VAL A 83 -3.04 -6.37 -6.39
C VAL A 83 -3.19 -7.12 -7.70
N ARG A 84 -3.68 -8.36 -7.65
CA ARG A 84 -3.94 -9.20 -8.82
C ARG A 84 -5.31 -9.83 -8.69
N ASP A 85 -6.11 -9.74 -9.74
CA ASP A 85 -7.49 -10.25 -9.74
C ASP A 85 -8.26 -9.75 -8.53
N ASP A 86 -8.14 -8.45 -8.24
CA ASP A 86 -8.80 -7.76 -7.13
C ASP A 86 -8.28 -8.15 -5.74
N ARG A 87 -7.25 -9.00 -5.63
CA ARG A 87 -6.74 -9.42 -4.32
C ARG A 87 -5.32 -8.94 -4.08
N ILE A 88 -5.04 -8.56 -2.84
CA ILE A 88 -3.71 -8.13 -2.43
C ILE A 88 -2.82 -9.37 -2.32
N VAL A 89 -1.74 -9.41 -3.10
CA VAL A 89 -0.85 -10.56 -3.12
C VAL A 89 0.49 -10.29 -2.44
N GLY A 90 0.82 -9.04 -2.20
CA GLY A 90 2.07 -8.71 -1.51
C GLY A 90 2.43 -7.25 -1.62
N VAL A 91 3.62 -6.91 -1.10
CA VAL A 91 4.18 -5.56 -1.19
C VAL A 91 5.65 -5.67 -1.56
N VAL A 92 6.14 -4.67 -2.30
CA VAL A 92 7.56 -4.58 -2.66
C VAL A 92 8.02 -3.15 -2.44
N LEU A 93 9.33 -2.97 -2.27
CA LEU A 93 9.92 -1.64 -2.14
C LEU A 93 9.73 -0.86 -3.45
N ASP A 94 9.36 0.42 -3.33
CA ASP A 94 9.38 1.32 -4.47
C ASP A 94 10.75 1.99 -4.53
N ALA A 95 11.63 1.46 -5.36
CA ALA A 95 13.01 1.93 -5.44
C ALA A 95 13.13 3.35 -6.02
N GLU A 96 12.07 3.83 -6.70
CA GLU A 96 12.07 5.17 -7.30
C GLU A 96 11.62 6.25 -6.34
N LYS A 97 11.04 5.87 -5.19
CA LYS A 97 10.53 6.81 -4.22
C LYS A 97 11.16 6.54 -2.86
N PRO A 98 12.29 7.19 -2.54
CA PRO A 98 12.84 7.07 -1.19
C PRO A 98 11.91 7.72 -0.17
N GLY A 99 12.00 7.30 1.08
CA GLY A 99 11.22 7.91 2.14
C GLY A 99 11.62 9.35 2.40
N TYR A 100 10.81 10.07 3.16
CA TYR A 100 11.06 11.46 3.50
C TYR A 100 12.12 11.60 4.59
N ILE A 101 12.21 10.64 5.48
CA ILE A 101 13.13 10.71 6.63
C ILE A 101 14.49 10.18 6.20
N SER A 102 15.51 11.03 6.23
CA SER A 102 16.85 10.62 5.82
C SER A 102 17.55 9.80 6.90
N ASP A 103 18.54 9.07 6.46
CA ASP A 103 19.35 8.22 7.34
C ASP A 103 20.27 9.03 8.27
#